data_92a121324b003c396f817980f47aaa8f
#
_entry.id   92a121324b003c396f817980f47aaa8f
#
_cell.length_a   1.000
_cell.length_b   1.000
_cell.length_c   1.000
_cell.angle_alpha   90.00
_cell.angle_beta   90.00
_cell.angle_gamma   90.00
#
_symmetry.space_group_name_H-M   'P 1'
#
loop_
_entity.id
_entity.type
_entity.pdbx_description
1 polymer ?
#
loop_
_entity_poly.entity_id
_entity_poly.type
_entity_poly.pdbx_seq_one_letter_code
_entity_poly.pdbx_strand_id
1 'polypeptide(L)' 'MDKEENEFQTLGELLEALSPYISARALARIVGMSESQMLQYKCGFKKISPKNIARINEKLRTFADEISGYTLKGA' A
#
# COMPACT_ATOMS: atom_id res chain seq x y z
N MET A 1 14.66 13.05 14.27
CA MET A 1 15.23 12.33 13.15
C MET A 1 14.20 12.16 12.05
N ASP A 2 14.58 12.48 10.87
CA ASP A 2 13.66 12.44 9.75
C ASP A 2 13.44 11.03 9.25
N LYS A 3 12.20 10.74 8.97
CA LYS A 3 11.88 9.50 8.29
C LYS A 3 12.29 9.63 6.84
N GLU A 4 12.99 8.64 6.37
CA GLU A 4 13.28 8.55 4.96
C GLU A 4 12.01 8.19 4.23
N GLU A 5 11.59 9.02 3.31
CA GLU A 5 10.40 8.73 2.51
C GLU A 5 10.82 8.01 1.24
N ASN A 6 10.21 6.87 1.00
CA ASN A 6 10.43 6.11 -0.23
C ASN A 6 9.28 6.38 -1.17
N GLU A 7 9.57 7.11 -2.25
CA GLU A 7 8.56 7.38 -3.26
C GLU A 7 8.72 6.40 -4.41
N PHE A 8 7.61 5.81 -4.82
CA PHE A 8 7.61 4.88 -5.93
C PHE A 8 6.88 5.47 -7.12
N GLN A 9 7.41 5.24 -8.29
CA GLN A 9 6.86 5.77 -9.54
C GLN A 9 5.56 5.08 -9.94
N THR A 10 5.44 3.81 -9.62
CA THR A 10 4.28 3.02 -10.01
C THR A 10 3.77 2.19 -8.85
N LEU A 11 2.52 1.80 -8.95
CA LEU A 11 1.94 0.90 -7.96
C LEU A 11 2.64 -0.47 -7.99
N GLY A 12 3.12 -0.88 -9.16
CA GLY A 12 3.88 -2.12 -9.27
C GLY A 12 5.13 -2.10 -8.42
N GLU A 13 5.86 -0.99 -8.43
CA GLU A 13 7.06 -0.83 -7.59
C GLU A 13 6.72 -0.87 -6.11
N LEU A 14 5.62 -0.23 -5.73
CA LEU A 14 5.16 -0.24 -4.34
C LEU A 14 4.80 -1.66 -3.90
N LEU A 15 4.08 -2.39 -4.75
CA LEU A 15 3.72 -3.77 -4.48
C LEU A 15 4.94 -4.65 -4.30
N GLU A 16 5.93 -4.46 -5.15
CA GLU A 16 7.16 -5.23 -5.09
C GLU A 16 7.93 -4.96 -3.80
N ALA A 17 8.00 -3.69 -3.40
CA ALA A 17 8.66 -3.31 -2.16
C ALA A 17 8.00 -3.91 -0.94
N LEU A 18 6.68 -4.04 -0.96
CA LEU A 18 5.91 -4.57 0.15
C LEU A 18 5.75 -6.09 0.10
N SER A 19 6.07 -6.71 -1.03
CA SER A 19 5.81 -8.14 -1.22
C SER A 19 6.42 -9.07 -0.17
N PRO A 20 7.61 -8.75 0.42
CA PRO A 20 8.14 -9.60 1.48
C PRO A 20 7.29 -9.59 2.76
N TYR A 21 6.43 -8.60 2.92
CA TYR A 21 5.64 -8.40 4.14
C TYR A 21 4.15 -8.50 3.90
N ILE A 22 3.68 -7.96 2.80
CA ILE A 22 2.25 -7.83 2.51
C ILE A 22 2.00 -8.33 1.09
N SER A 23 1.07 -9.27 0.95
CA SER A 23 0.69 -9.76 -0.37
C SER A 23 -0.13 -8.70 -1.12
N ALA A 24 -0.21 -8.84 -2.45
CA ALA A 24 -1.02 -7.94 -3.27
C ALA A 24 -2.49 -7.99 -2.85
N ARG A 25 -2.98 -9.16 -2.50
CA ARG A 25 -4.34 -9.33 -2.01
C ARG A 25 -4.58 -8.57 -0.72
N ALA A 26 -3.64 -8.68 0.21
CA ALA A 26 -3.73 -7.99 1.49
C ALA A 26 -3.66 -6.48 1.29
N LEU A 27 -2.75 -6.03 0.43
CA LEU A 27 -2.62 -4.60 0.14
C LEU A 27 -3.89 -4.06 -0.52
N ALA A 28 -4.51 -4.83 -1.39
CA ALA A 28 -5.78 -4.43 -2.00
C ALA A 28 -6.85 -4.16 -0.95
N ARG A 29 -6.92 -5.00 0.07
CA ARG A 29 -7.85 -4.80 1.19
C ARG A 29 -7.53 -3.54 1.97
N ILE A 30 -6.26 -3.30 2.21
CA ILE A 30 -5.82 -2.12 2.98
C ILE A 30 -6.21 -0.84 2.26
N VAL A 31 -6.03 -0.79 0.95
CA VAL A 31 -6.29 0.43 0.18
C VAL A 31 -7.70 0.49 -0.41
N GLY A 32 -8.51 -0.54 -0.17
CA GLY A 32 -9.89 -0.53 -0.61
C GLY A 32 -10.08 -0.79 -2.10
N MET A 33 -9.18 -1.53 -2.70
CA MET A 33 -9.27 -1.93 -4.11
C MET A 33 -9.59 -3.41 -4.23
N SER A 34 -10.13 -3.81 -5.38
CA SER A 34 -10.25 -5.22 -5.70
C SER A 34 -8.89 -5.75 -6.13
N GLU A 35 -8.70 -7.05 -5.97
CA GLU A 35 -7.47 -7.70 -6.41
C GLU A 35 -7.26 -7.55 -7.92
N SER A 36 -8.35 -7.61 -8.69
CA SER A 36 -8.28 -7.40 -10.13
C SER A 36 -7.75 -6.03 -10.50
N GLN A 37 -8.24 -4.99 -9.83
CA GLN A 37 -7.76 -3.64 -10.06
C GLN A 37 -6.29 -3.51 -9.71
N MET A 38 -5.90 -4.10 -8.60
CA MET A 38 -4.52 -4.09 -8.16
C MET A 38 -3.61 -4.71 -9.20
N LEU A 39 -3.99 -5.84 -9.76
CA LEU A 39 -3.22 -6.53 -10.77
C LEU A 39 -3.14 -5.73 -12.07
N GLN A 40 -4.23 -5.06 -12.45
CA GLN A 40 -4.23 -4.21 -13.65
C GLN A 40 -3.21 -3.08 -13.53
N TYR A 41 -3.13 -2.45 -12.38
CA TYR A 41 -2.15 -1.41 -12.14
C TYR A 41 -0.73 -1.98 -12.09
N LYS A 42 -0.57 -3.13 -11.46
CA LYS A 42 0.72 -3.79 -11.37
C LYS A 42 1.27 -4.14 -12.75
N CYS A 43 0.41 -4.60 -13.64
CA CYS A 43 0.82 -4.98 -15.00
C CYS A 43 0.95 -3.80 -15.95
N GLY A 44 0.59 -2.61 -15.50
CA GLY A 44 0.70 -1.42 -16.32
C GLY A 44 -0.40 -1.23 -17.33
N PHE A 45 -1.49 -1.99 -17.23
CA PHE A 45 -2.62 -1.84 -18.14
C PHE A 45 -3.40 -0.56 -17.93
N LYS A 46 -3.31 0.01 -16.74
CA LYS A 46 -3.97 1.25 -16.41
C LYS A 46 -3.03 2.18 -15.69
N LYS A 47 -3.15 3.47 -15.98
CA LYS A 47 -2.46 4.49 -15.22
C LYS A 47 -3.34 4.87 -14.05
N ILE A 48 -2.72 4.97 -12.89
CA ILE A 48 -3.44 5.38 -11.70
C ILE A 48 -3.60 6.89 -11.70
N SER A 49 -4.80 7.36 -11.41
CA SER A 49 -5.08 8.79 -11.38
C SER A 49 -4.49 9.43 -10.12
N PRO A 50 -4.19 10.74 -10.14
CA PRO A 50 -3.71 11.42 -8.94
C PRO A 50 -4.66 11.30 -7.76
N LYS A 51 -5.95 11.27 -8.02
CA LYS A 51 -6.96 11.09 -6.98
C LYS A 51 -6.82 9.74 -6.30
N ASN A 52 -6.59 8.69 -7.08
CA ASN A 52 -6.41 7.36 -6.52
C ASN A 52 -5.07 7.22 -5.81
N ILE A 53 -4.05 7.90 -6.29
CA ILE A 53 -2.76 7.93 -5.61
C ILE A 53 -2.91 8.53 -4.22
N ALA A 54 -3.61 9.64 -4.11
CA ALA A 54 -3.84 10.29 -2.82
C ALA A 54 -4.64 9.37 -1.88
N ARG A 55 -5.63 8.70 -2.42
CA ARG A 55 -6.45 7.76 -1.65
C ARG A 55 -5.62 6.59 -1.12
N ILE A 56 -4.77 6.04 -1.97
CA ILE A 56 -3.88 4.93 -1.57
C ILE A 56 -2.95 5.39 -0.45
N ASN A 57 -2.34 6.55 -0.62
CA ASN A 57 -1.43 7.09 0.39
C ASN A 57 -2.11 7.30 1.72
N GLU A 58 -3.34 7.83 1.69
CA GLU A 58 -4.12 8.03 2.90
C GLU A 58 -4.42 6.71 3.59
N LYS A 59 -4.83 5.71 2.82
CA LYS A 59 -5.14 4.40 3.37
C LYS A 59 -3.92 3.71 3.97
N LEU A 60 -2.77 3.88 3.33
CA LEU A 60 -1.53 3.33 3.85
C LEU A 60 -1.15 3.97 5.18
N ARG A 61 -1.29 5.28 5.29
CA ARG A 61 -1.01 5.98 6.54
C ARG A 61 -1.95 5.56 7.64
N THR A 62 -3.23 5.43 7.34
CA THR A 62 -4.22 4.98 8.30
C THR A 62 -3.89 3.57 8.79
N PHE A 63 -3.52 2.69 7.89
CA PHE A 63 -3.13 1.34 8.26
C PHE A 63 -1.89 1.34 9.15
N ALA A 64 -0.90 2.13 8.80
CA ALA A 64 0.33 2.22 9.59
C ALA A 64 0.05 2.71 11.01
N ASP A 65 -0.80 3.72 11.14
CA ASP A 65 -1.19 4.22 12.46
C ASP A 65 -1.94 3.16 13.25
N GLU A 66 -2.81 2.43 12.59
CA GLU A 66 -3.60 1.40 13.25
C GLU A 66 -2.71 0.28 13.79
N ILE A 67 -1.81 -0.25 12.97
CA ILE A 67 -0.96 -1.35 13.42
C ILE A 67 0.11 -0.90 14.40
N SER A 68 0.47 0.37 14.40
CA SER A 68 1.45 0.88 15.35
C SER A 68 0.95 0.78 16.79
N GLY A 69 -0.36 0.69 16.96
CA GLY A 69 -0.96 0.51 18.27
C GLY A 69 -1.12 -0.94 18.70
N TYR A 70 -0.76 -1.88 17.84
CA TYR A 70 -0.91 -3.31 18.15
C TYR A 70 0.32 -3.82 18.89
N THR A 71 0.11 -4.47 19.99
CA THR A 71 1.19 -5.13 20.74
C THR A 71 0.69 -6.44 21.27
N LEU A 72 1.62 -7.35 21.51
CA LEU A 72 1.28 -8.60 22.16
C LEU A 72 1.35 -8.40 23.66
N LYS A 73 0.39 -8.99 24.36
CA LYS A 73 0.37 -8.94 25.80
C LYS A 73 1.53 -9.76 26.36
N GLY A 74 2.13 -9.24 27.41
CA GLY A 74 3.21 -9.95 28.08
C GLY A 74 4.59 -9.57 27.65
N ALA A 75 4.70 -8.60 26.75
CA ALA A 75 6.01 -8.11 26.29
C ALA A 75 6.62 -7.15 27.31
#